data_3d493ce1f6e355c5154b148d9b48a28b
#
_entry.id   3d493ce1f6e355c5154b148d9b48a28b
#
_cell.length_a   1.000
_cell.length_b   1.000
_cell.length_c   1.000
_cell.angle_alpha   90.00
_cell.angle_beta   90.00
_cell.angle_gamma   90.00
#
_symmetry.space_group_name_H-M   'P 1'
#
loop_
_entity.id
_entity.type
_entity.pdbx_description
1 polymer ?
#
loop_
_entity_poly.entity_id
_entity_poly.type
_entity_poly.pdbx_seq_one_letter_code
_entity_poly.pdbx_strand_id
1 'polypeptide(L)'
;MSVTLALHDGRAGNARQALALARALDAEAGECSLLPRAPWRWLAPRALPAADGAFGAGFDALIARPPQLAIGCGRQAALATRLLRTRGSQAVQILDPRIDPRHWDLVIAPQHDGLRGGNVIQMLGSLHPVDDLWLAQARRDAPHIA
;
A
#
# COMPACT_ATOMS: atom_id res chain seq x y z
N MET A 1 -13.55 -5.99 13.14
CA MET A 1 -12.89 -6.02 11.82
C MET A 1 -12.18 -4.71 11.58
N SER A 2 -10.89 -4.75 11.24
CA SER A 2 -10.15 -3.51 10.99
C SER A 2 -10.62 -2.86 9.69
N VAL A 3 -10.92 -1.56 9.71
CA VAL A 3 -11.28 -0.80 8.50
C VAL A 3 -10.04 -0.37 7.71
N THR A 4 -8.87 -0.43 8.35
CA THR A 4 -7.58 -0.10 7.72
C THR A 4 -6.67 -1.30 7.81
N LEU A 5 -6.05 -1.67 6.69
CA LEU A 5 -5.18 -2.84 6.61
C LEU A 5 -3.87 -2.45 5.93
N ALA A 6 -2.76 -2.82 6.56
CA ALA A 6 -1.42 -2.71 5.99
C ALA A 6 -1.04 -4.03 5.33
N LEU A 7 -0.60 -3.97 4.07
CA LEU A 7 -0.23 -5.14 3.28
C LEU A 7 1.23 -5.03 2.86
N HIS A 8 1.97 -6.12 2.99
CA HIS A 8 3.38 -6.18 2.63
C HIS A 8 3.79 -7.60 2.25
N ASP A 9 5.00 -7.73 1.73
CA ASP A 9 5.56 -9.00 1.25
C ASP A 9 6.38 -9.75 2.30
N GLY A 10 6.34 -9.32 3.56
CA GLY A 10 7.11 -9.89 4.65
C GLY A 10 8.49 -9.28 4.83
N ARG A 11 8.97 -8.46 3.89
CA ARG A 11 10.25 -7.77 4.05
C ARG A 11 10.11 -6.69 5.13
N ALA A 12 11.09 -6.65 6.06
CA ALA A 12 11.00 -5.80 7.25
C ALA A 12 10.82 -4.32 6.90
N GLY A 13 11.54 -3.81 5.89
CA GLY A 13 11.42 -2.42 5.47
C GLY A 13 10.05 -2.08 4.92
N ASN A 14 9.48 -2.96 4.09
CA ASN A 14 8.16 -2.76 3.52
C ASN A 14 7.07 -2.86 4.59
N ALA A 15 7.17 -3.84 5.48
CA ALA A 15 6.23 -4.01 6.58
C ALA A 15 6.21 -2.78 7.49
N ARG A 16 7.38 -2.27 7.81
CA ARG A 16 7.54 -1.12 8.70
C ARG A 16 6.89 0.13 8.12
N GLN A 17 7.10 0.40 6.84
CA GLN A 17 6.53 1.57 6.19
C GLN A 17 5.00 1.48 6.08
N ALA A 18 4.49 0.32 5.66
CA ALA A 18 3.05 0.11 5.54
C ALA A 18 2.36 0.26 6.90
N LEU A 19 2.91 -0.35 7.95
CA LEU A 19 2.37 -0.27 9.29
C LEU A 19 2.46 1.14 9.88
N ALA A 20 3.57 1.84 9.63
CA ALA A 20 3.73 3.20 10.15
C ALA A 20 2.62 4.12 9.64
N LEU A 21 2.35 4.08 8.36
CA LEU A 21 1.29 4.90 7.79
C LEU A 21 -0.10 4.44 8.25
N ALA A 22 -0.34 3.13 8.21
CA ALA A 22 -1.65 2.59 8.60
C ALA A 22 -2.00 2.96 10.04
N ARG A 23 -1.06 2.78 10.97
CA ARG A 23 -1.29 3.07 12.38
C ARG A 23 -1.31 4.56 12.71
N ALA A 24 -0.69 5.39 11.88
CA ALA A 24 -0.82 6.84 12.01
C ALA A 24 -2.22 7.32 11.65
N LEU A 25 -2.90 6.61 10.73
CA LEU A 25 -4.25 6.93 10.32
C LEU A 25 -5.31 6.21 11.16
N ASP A 26 -5.00 5.00 11.63
CA ASP A 26 -5.89 4.16 12.42
C ASP A 26 -5.04 3.32 13.38
N ALA A 27 -5.08 3.66 14.68
CA ALA A 27 -4.28 2.99 15.71
C ALA A 27 -4.58 1.48 15.78
N GLU A 28 -5.74 1.05 15.31
CA GLU A 28 -6.16 -0.36 15.33
C GLU A 28 -5.98 -1.04 13.96
N ALA A 29 -5.20 -0.44 13.06
CA ALA A 29 -4.96 -1.01 11.74
C ALA A 29 -4.41 -2.43 11.83
N GLY A 30 -4.93 -3.31 11.00
CA GLY A 30 -4.46 -4.67 10.88
C GLY A 30 -3.27 -4.79 9.94
N GLU A 31 -2.69 -5.97 9.92
CA GLU A 31 -1.52 -6.29 9.09
C GLU A 31 -1.75 -7.58 8.32
N CYS A 32 -1.34 -7.61 7.06
CA CYS A 32 -1.41 -8.80 6.22
C CYS A 32 -0.10 -8.98 5.47
N SER A 33 0.57 -10.10 5.69
CA SER A 33 1.74 -10.51 4.92
C SER A 33 1.29 -11.32 3.71
N LEU A 34 1.83 -11.00 2.55
CA LEU A 34 1.42 -11.57 1.28
C LEU A 34 2.44 -12.54 0.74
N LEU A 35 1.97 -13.64 0.17
CA LEU A 35 2.80 -14.61 -0.52
C LEU A 35 2.17 -14.91 -1.87
N PRO A 36 2.54 -14.17 -2.92
CA PRO A 36 1.91 -14.34 -4.23
C PRO A 36 2.35 -15.63 -4.91
N ARG A 37 1.45 -16.19 -5.70
CA ARG A 37 1.71 -17.34 -6.56
C ARG A 37 2.32 -16.90 -7.88
N ALA A 38 3.02 -17.81 -8.56
CA ALA A 38 3.44 -17.61 -9.93
C ALA A 38 2.21 -17.56 -10.85
N PRO A 39 2.16 -16.75 -11.92
CA PRO A 39 3.23 -15.84 -12.36
C PRO A 39 3.24 -14.46 -11.68
N TRP A 40 2.25 -14.16 -10.84
CA TRP A 40 2.12 -12.83 -10.23
C TRP A 40 3.30 -12.45 -9.34
N ARG A 41 3.95 -13.44 -8.76
CA ARG A 41 5.17 -13.24 -7.96
C ARG A 41 6.25 -12.49 -8.73
N TRP A 42 6.31 -12.69 -10.06
CA TRP A 42 7.31 -12.04 -10.93
C TRP A 42 6.74 -10.85 -11.69
N LEU A 43 5.44 -10.82 -11.93
CA LEU A 43 4.81 -9.83 -12.80
C LEU A 43 4.09 -8.72 -12.04
N ALA A 44 3.91 -8.87 -10.72
CA ALA A 44 3.27 -7.83 -9.91
C ALA A 44 3.98 -6.49 -10.11
N PRO A 45 3.25 -5.39 -10.13
CA PRO A 45 1.84 -5.24 -9.79
C PRO A 45 0.87 -5.35 -10.99
N ARG A 46 1.27 -5.96 -12.08
CA ARG A 46 0.42 -6.14 -13.25
C ARG A 46 -0.70 -7.13 -12.95
N ALA A 47 -1.95 -6.72 -13.20
CA ALA A 47 -3.11 -7.56 -12.97
C ALA A 47 -3.42 -8.35 -14.23
N LEU A 48 -2.90 -9.56 -14.31
CA LEU A 48 -3.21 -10.50 -15.38
C LEU A 48 -4.58 -11.14 -15.13
N PRO A 49 -5.18 -11.81 -16.15
CA PRO A 49 -6.41 -12.58 -15.93
C PRO A 49 -6.28 -13.54 -14.74
N ALA A 50 -7.35 -13.65 -13.96
CA ALA A 50 -7.42 -14.47 -12.74
C ALA A 50 -6.50 -13.97 -11.60
N ALA A 51 -6.11 -12.69 -11.61
CA ALA A 51 -5.23 -12.13 -10.58
C ALA A 51 -5.82 -12.20 -9.16
N ASP A 52 -7.14 -12.29 -9.01
CA ASP A 52 -7.78 -12.44 -7.70
C ASP A 52 -7.28 -13.68 -6.96
N GLY A 53 -6.82 -14.71 -7.67
CA GLY A 53 -6.24 -15.91 -7.07
C GLY A 53 -4.74 -15.83 -6.77
N ALA A 54 -4.11 -14.68 -7.01
CA ALA A 54 -2.65 -14.55 -6.90
C ALA A 54 -2.09 -14.82 -5.51
N PHE A 55 -2.86 -14.53 -4.47
CA PHE A 55 -2.41 -14.59 -3.07
C PHE A 55 -3.07 -15.73 -2.27
N GLY A 56 -3.85 -16.59 -2.92
CA GLY A 56 -4.44 -17.75 -2.27
C GLY A 56 -5.67 -17.46 -1.43
N ALA A 57 -6.10 -18.47 -0.65
CA ALA A 57 -7.39 -18.46 0.05
C ALA A 57 -7.51 -17.38 1.12
N GLY A 58 -6.42 -17.05 1.81
CA GLY A 58 -6.44 -16.00 2.83
C GLY A 58 -6.78 -14.62 2.26
N PHE A 59 -6.32 -14.35 1.06
CA PHE A 59 -6.64 -13.11 0.37
C PHE A 59 -8.07 -13.13 -0.19
N ASP A 60 -8.61 -14.29 -0.53
CA ASP A 60 -9.97 -14.42 -1.00
C ASP A 60 -10.98 -13.87 0.01
N ALA A 61 -10.71 -14.03 1.30
CA ALA A 61 -11.54 -13.47 2.35
C ALA A 61 -11.53 -11.94 2.34
N LEU A 62 -10.39 -11.33 2.02
CA LEU A 62 -10.26 -9.87 1.88
C LEU A 62 -11.01 -9.37 0.65
N ILE A 63 -10.96 -10.11 -0.46
CA ILE A 63 -11.70 -9.76 -1.67
C ILE A 63 -13.22 -9.79 -1.40
N ALA A 64 -13.68 -10.78 -0.64
CA ALA A 64 -15.09 -10.90 -0.30
C ALA A 64 -15.56 -9.78 0.63
N ARG A 65 -14.70 -9.35 1.54
CA ARG A 65 -14.98 -8.27 2.49
C ARG A 65 -13.79 -7.32 2.56
N PRO A 66 -13.64 -6.43 1.56
CA PRO A 66 -12.46 -5.57 1.50
C PRO A 66 -12.45 -4.56 2.64
N PRO A 67 -11.24 -4.20 3.13
CA PRO A 67 -11.13 -3.13 4.11
C PRO A 67 -11.54 -1.80 3.47
N GLN A 68 -11.89 -0.83 4.30
CA GLN A 68 -12.20 0.51 3.81
C GLN A 68 -10.96 1.16 3.21
N LEU A 69 -9.80 0.98 3.86
CA LEU A 69 -8.53 1.53 3.43
C LEU A 69 -7.47 0.44 3.40
N ALA A 70 -6.82 0.25 2.25
CA ALA A 70 -5.74 -0.71 2.06
C ALA A 70 -4.46 0.06 1.75
N ILE A 71 -3.43 -0.16 2.56
CA ILE A 71 -2.13 0.51 2.43
C ILE A 71 -1.08 -0.56 2.16
N GLY A 72 -0.44 -0.48 1.01
CA GLY A 72 0.58 -1.43 0.60
C GLY A 72 1.94 -0.79 0.41
N CYS A 73 2.99 -1.54 0.69
CA CYS A 73 4.35 -1.13 0.42
C CYS A 73 5.08 -2.23 -0.33
N GLY A 74 5.68 -1.85 -1.45
CA GLY A 74 6.40 -2.77 -2.31
C GLY A 74 5.53 -3.28 -3.47
N ARG A 75 6.19 -3.98 -4.40
CA ARG A 75 5.58 -4.35 -5.68
C ARG A 75 4.43 -5.35 -5.54
N GLN A 76 4.60 -6.33 -4.67
CA GLN A 76 3.58 -7.38 -4.50
C GLN A 76 2.37 -6.86 -3.73
N ALA A 77 2.59 -6.03 -2.72
CA ALA A 77 1.50 -5.35 -2.03
C ALA A 77 0.77 -4.38 -2.97
N ALA A 78 1.47 -3.81 -3.95
CA ALA A 78 0.84 -2.96 -4.95
C ALA A 78 -0.21 -3.73 -5.76
N LEU A 79 0.06 -4.97 -6.13
CA LEU A 79 -0.95 -5.81 -6.79
C LEU A 79 -2.15 -6.04 -5.87
N ALA A 80 -1.90 -6.38 -4.61
CA ALA A 80 -2.97 -6.65 -3.66
C ALA A 80 -3.88 -5.44 -3.45
N THR A 81 -3.30 -4.26 -3.22
CA THR A 81 -4.09 -3.03 -3.03
C THR A 81 -4.83 -2.64 -4.30
N ARG A 82 -4.24 -2.84 -5.46
CA ARG A 82 -4.90 -2.62 -6.75
C ARG A 82 -6.14 -3.51 -6.90
N LEU A 83 -6.03 -4.79 -6.54
CA LEU A 83 -7.16 -5.72 -6.60
C LEU A 83 -8.25 -5.33 -5.59
N LEU A 84 -7.87 -4.96 -4.38
CA LEU A 84 -8.83 -4.52 -3.37
C LEU A 84 -9.56 -3.23 -3.80
N ARG A 85 -8.86 -2.33 -4.50
CA ARG A 85 -9.50 -1.13 -5.04
C ARG A 85 -10.63 -1.46 -6.00
N THR A 86 -10.47 -2.47 -6.82
CA THR A 86 -11.54 -2.90 -7.74
C THR A 86 -12.74 -3.46 -6.99
N ARG A 87 -12.59 -3.80 -5.71
CA ARG A 87 -13.65 -4.31 -4.84
C ARG A 87 -14.20 -3.25 -3.88
N GLY A 88 -13.78 -2.00 -4.02
CA GLY A 88 -14.32 -0.88 -3.26
C GLY A 88 -13.42 -0.29 -2.19
N SER A 89 -12.24 -0.85 -1.93
CA SER A 89 -11.28 -0.26 -1.00
C SER A 89 -10.70 1.03 -1.56
N GLN A 90 -10.38 1.98 -0.69
CA GLN A 90 -9.42 3.01 -1.04
C GLN A 90 -8.03 2.40 -0.95
N ALA A 91 -7.19 2.66 -1.94
CA ALA A 91 -5.87 2.04 -2.05
C ALA A 91 -4.77 3.10 -2.01
N VAL A 92 -3.82 2.92 -1.09
CA VAL A 92 -2.63 3.75 -0.96
C VAL A 92 -1.41 2.85 -1.19
N GLN A 93 -0.54 3.28 -2.08
CA GLN A 93 0.70 2.56 -2.38
C GLN A 93 1.89 3.38 -1.91
N ILE A 94 2.78 2.74 -1.17
CA ILE A 94 4.06 3.30 -0.75
C ILE A 94 5.13 2.71 -1.64
N LEU A 95 6.00 3.54 -2.17
CA LEU A 95 7.03 3.27 -3.16
C LEU A 95 6.47 3.21 -4.58
N ASP A 96 7.35 3.46 -5.55
CA ASP A 96 6.99 3.48 -6.96
C ASP A 96 6.52 2.10 -7.41
N PRO A 97 5.26 1.95 -7.86
CA PRO A 97 4.75 0.67 -8.31
C PRO A 97 5.28 0.24 -9.68
N ARG A 98 6.02 1.10 -10.37
CA ARG A 98 6.61 0.85 -11.71
C ARG A 98 5.58 0.73 -12.82
N ILE A 99 4.31 1.03 -12.56
CA ILE A 99 3.26 1.17 -13.56
C ILE A 99 2.48 2.44 -13.26
N ASP A 100 1.51 2.77 -14.13
CA ASP A 100 0.75 4.01 -14.02
C ASP A 100 0.13 4.17 -12.61
N PRO A 101 0.43 5.26 -11.88
CA PRO A 101 -0.09 5.46 -10.54
C PRO A 101 -1.61 5.61 -10.45
N ARG A 102 -2.31 5.83 -11.55
CA ARG A 102 -3.78 5.95 -11.55
C ARG A 102 -4.50 4.69 -11.08
N HIS A 103 -3.80 3.54 -11.00
CA HIS A 103 -4.38 2.30 -10.48
C HIS A 103 -4.58 2.34 -8.95
N TRP A 104 -4.10 3.37 -8.29
CA TRP A 104 -4.26 3.60 -6.86
C TRP A 104 -4.91 4.95 -6.62
N ASP A 105 -5.50 5.15 -5.44
CA ASP A 105 -6.05 6.44 -5.05
C ASP A 105 -4.94 7.41 -4.69
N LEU A 106 -3.84 6.90 -4.09
CA LEU A 106 -2.69 7.70 -3.70
C LEU A 106 -1.43 6.85 -3.79
N VAL A 107 -0.36 7.45 -4.32
CA VAL A 107 0.97 6.84 -4.31
C VAL A 107 1.93 7.76 -3.57
N ILE A 108 2.65 7.21 -2.59
CA ILE A 108 3.68 7.93 -1.83
C ILE A 108 5.02 7.35 -2.24
N ALA A 109 5.86 8.15 -2.90
CA ALA A 109 7.13 7.67 -3.43
C ALA A 109 8.28 8.58 -2.99
N PRO A 110 9.48 8.01 -2.79
CA PRO A 110 10.65 8.84 -2.52
C PRO A 110 10.90 9.84 -3.64
N GLN A 111 11.36 11.02 -3.30
CA GLN A 111 11.61 12.09 -4.26
C GLN A 111 12.58 11.66 -5.36
N HIS A 112 13.57 10.83 -5.02
CA HIS A 112 14.59 10.38 -5.97
C HIS A 112 14.06 9.42 -7.04
N ASP A 113 12.87 8.82 -6.84
CA ASP A 113 12.26 7.96 -7.86
C ASP A 113 11.71 8.77 -9.04
N GLY A 114 11.50 10.07 -8.87
CA GLY A 114 11.04 10.95 -9.95
C GLY A 114 9.62 10.70 -10.42
N LEU A 115 8.84 9.86 -9.71
CA LEU A 115 7.47 9.56 -10.09
C LEU A 115 6.60 10.80 -9.94
N ARG A 116 5.75 11.06 -10.93
CA ARG A 116 4.85 12.22 -10.94
C ARG A 116 3.43 11.79 -11.34
N GLY A 117 2.46 12.53 -10.83
CA GLY A 117 1.05 12.33 -11.15
C GLY A 117 0.17 13.14 -10.20
N GLY A 118 -1.10 13.34 -10.56
CA GLY A 118 -2.04 14.10 -9.73
C GLY A 118 -2.33 13.47 -8.38
N ASN A 119 -2.10 12.16 -8.26
CA ASN A 119 -2.29 11.39 -7.03
C ASN A 119 -0.97 10.92 -6.41
N VAL A 120 0.17 11.51 -6.81
CA VAL A 120 1.49 11.12 -6.30
C VAL A 120 2.00 12.18 -5.33
N ILE A 121 2.44 11.71 -4.16
CA ILE A 121 3.12 12.54 -3.17
C ILE A 121 4.57 12.09 -3.11
N GLN A 122 5.49 13.03 -3.33
CA GLN A 122 6.91 12.79 -3.19
C GLN A 122 7.34 13.10 -1.76
N MET A 123 8.24 12.27 -1.21
CA MET A 123 8.75 12.48 0.13
C MET A 123 10.25 12.25 0.18
N LEU A 124 10.89 12.88 1.17
CA LEU A 124 12.30 12.65 1.49
C LEU A 124 12.39 11.52 2.51
N GLY A 125 13.20 10.50 2.22
CA GLY A 125 13.41 9.39 3.12
C GLY A 125 12.28 8.35 3.08
N SER A 126 12.16 7.59 4.14
CA SER A 126 11.16 6.52 4.28
C SER A 126 10.29 6.74 5.51
N LEU A 127 9.15 6.07 5.51
CA LEU A 127 8.23 6.10 6.65
C LEU A 127 8.77 5.21 7.79
N HIS A 128 8.79 5.74 9.02
CA HIS A 128 9.25 5.01 10.19
C HIS A 128 8.16 5.02 11.27
N PRO A 129 7.93 3.87 11.95
CA PRO A 129 6.83 3.75 12.91
C PRO A 129 7.10 4.46 14.24
N VAL A 130 8.38 4.75 14.57
CA VAL A 130 8.76 5.23 15.91
C VAL A 130 8.99 6.71 15.99
N ASP A 131 8.80 7.46 14.92
CA ASP A 131 9.09 8.88 14.91
C ASP A 131 7.82 9.70 14.78
N ASP A 132 7.16 9.91 15.93
CA ASP A 132 5.98 10.77 16.00
C ASP A 132 6.29 12.21 15.61
N LEU A 133 7.49 12.69 15.93
CA LEU A 133 7.97 14.01 15.51
C LEU A 133 8.08 14.10 14.00
N TRP A 134 8.60 13.04 13.37
CA TRP A 134 8.71 12.95 11.93
C TRP A 134 7.33 12.99 11.26
N LEU A 135 6.37 12.22 11.80
CA LEU A 135 5.00 12.23 11.28
C LEU A 135 4.33 13.58 11.48
N ALA A 136 4.54 14.21 12.62
CA ALA A 136 3.99 15.54 12.90
C ALA A 136 4.57 16.58 11.94
N GLN A 137 5.86 16.48 11.64
CA GLN A 137 6.50 17.37 10.68
C GLN A 137 6.02 17.13 9.25
N ALA A 138 5.86 15.87 8.86
CA ALA A 138 5.30 15.52 7.56
C ALA A 138 3.89 16.09 7.37
N ARG A 139 3.07 16.07 8.42
CA ARG A 139 1.73 16.68 8.38
C ARG A 139 1.78 18.19 8.21
N ARG A 140 2.77 18.85 8.81
CA ARG A 140 2.94 20.31 8.67
C ARG A 140 3.46 20.69 7.29
N ASP A 141 4.38 19.88 6.76
CA ASP A 141 5.01 20.14 5.46
C ASP A 141 4.09 19.79 4.28
N ALA A 142 3.11 18.92 4.51
CA ALA A 142 2.19 18.47 3.47
C ALA A 142 0.74 18.51 3.98
N PRO A 143 0.20 19.69 4.28
CA PRO A 143 -1.14 19.84 4.87
C PRO A 143 -2.27 19.36 3.96
N HIS A 144 -2.00 19.11 2.69
CA HIS A 144 -3.02 18.68 1.72
C HIS A 144 -3.21 17.16 1.68
N ILE A 145 -2.49 16.41 2.49
CA ILE A 145 -2.61 14.95 2.56
C ILE A 145 -3.78 14.55 3.46
N ALA A 146 -4.58 15.46 3.83
CA ALA A 146 -5.74 15.13 4.64
C ALA A 146 -6.81 14.37 3.83
#